data_e91212363bb49b710e5250623ff136b8
#
_entry.id   e91212363bb49b710e5250623ff136b8
#
_cell.length_a   1.000
_cell.length_b   1.000
_cell.length_c   1.000
_cell.angle_alpha   90.00
_cell.angle_beta   90.00
_cell.angle_gamma   90.00
#
_symmetry.space_group_name_H-M   'P 1'
#
loop_
_entity.id
_entity.type
_entity.pdbx_description
1 polymer ?
#
loop_
_entity_poly.entity_id
_entity_poly.type
_entity_poly.pdbx_seq_one_letter_code
_entity_poly.pdbx_strand_id
1 'polypeptide(L)'
;MNKTDVIIIGAGPVGLFAVHQLGIKGLKAVVIDNLDKAGGQCIELYPDKPIYDIPAVPECTGKELTDRLLEQIKPFKTNFYLNERVEEVRSEGDKWIVKTNNGNE
;
A
#
# COMPACT_ATOMS: atom_id res chain seq x y z
N MET A 1 -7.30 -12.45 14.63
CA MET A 1 -7.85 -11.28 13.93
C MET A 1 -7.10 -10.03 14.32
N ASN A 2 -6.53 -9.33 13.36
CA ASN A 2 -5.83 -8.07 13.59
C ASN A 2 -6.78 -6.89 13.39
N LYS A 3 -6.55 -5.81 14.14
CA LYS A 3 -7.39 -4.61 14.04
C LYS A 3 -6.54 -3.41 13.64
N THR A 4 -7.11 -2.56 12.82
CA THR A 4 -6.48 -1.31 12.37
C THR A 4 -7.57 -0.27 12.07
N ASP A 5 -7.17 0.98 11.90
CA ASP A 5 -8.12 2.02 11.53
C ASP A 5 -8.54 1.94 10.07
N VAL A 6 -7.59 1.65 9.18
CA VAL A 6 -7.82 1.60 7.73
C VAL A 6 -7.07 0.41 7.14
N ILE A 7 -7.69 -0.25 6.17
CA ILE A 7 -7.05 -1.30 5.39
C ILE A 7 -6.92 -0.79 3.95
N ILE A 8 -5.71 -0.83 3.42
CA ILE A 8 -5.41 -0.45 2.05
C ILE A 8 -5.14 -1.71 1.24
N ILE A 9 -5.92 -1.92 0.20
CA ILE A 9 -5.74 -3.04 -0.71
C ILE A 9 -4.98 -2.54 -1.92
N GLY A 10 -3.74 -2.97 -2.03
CA GLY A 10 -2.83 -2.55 -3.10
C GLY A 10 -1.70 -1.67 -2.59
N ALA A 11 -0.45 -2.11 -2.83
CA ALA A 11 0.76 -1.41 -2.42
C ALA A 11 1.42 -0.66 -3.58
N GLY A 12 0.63 -0.18 -4.53
CA GLY A 12 1.10 0.71 -5.59
C GLY A 12 1.30 2.14 -5.09
N PRO A 13 1.68 3.07 -5.96
CA PRO A 13 1.96 4.45 -5.54
C PRO A 13 0.80 5.13 -4.81
N VAL A 14 -0.43 4.91 -5.27
CA VAL A 14 -1.62 5.50 -4.64
C VAL A 14 -1.80 4.97 -3.22
N GLY A 15 -1.67 3.65 -3.03
CA GLY A 15 -1.81 3.02 -1.72
C GLY A 15 -0.71 3.47 -0.77
N LEU A 16 0.53 3.55 -1.22
CA LEU A 16 1.66 4.01 -0.40
C LEU A 16 1.48 5.47 0.02
N PHE A 17 1.04 6.33 -0.88
CA PHE A 17 0.79 7.73 -0.51
C PHE A 17 -0.41 7.88 0.43
N ALA A 18 -1.41 7.01 0.31
CA ALA A 18 -2.53 6.99 1.25
C ALA A 18 -2.04 6.70 2.68
N VAL A 19 -1.06 5.81 2.85
CA VAL A 19 -0.45 5.55 4.16
C VAL A 19 0.12 6.84 4.75
N HIS A 20 0.83 7.62 3.94
CA HIS A 20 1.40 8.91 4.38
C HIS A 20 0.30 9.86 4.85
N GLN A 21 -0.76 10.03 4.07
CA GLN A 21 -1.84 10.94 4.40
C GLN A 21 -2.60 10.51 5.67
N LEU A 22 -2.83 9.21 5.81
CA LEU A 22 -3.48 8.67 7.01
C LEU A 22 -2.58 8.83 8.23
N GLY A 23 -1.29 8.61 8.08
CA GLY A 23 -0.31 8.76 9.16
C GLY A 23 -0.26 10.19 9.69
N ILE A 24 -0.31 11.18 8.81
CA ILE A 24 -0.36 12.59 9.19
C ILE A 24 -1.58 12.87 10.07
N LYS A 25 -2.69 12.20 9.81
CA LYS A 25 -3.92 12.34 10.58
C LYS A 25 -3.97 11.47 11.83
N GLY A 26 -2.91 10.73 12.11
CA GLY A 26 -2.85 9.87 13.29
C GLY A 26 -3.61 8.56 13.17
N LEU A 27 -3.95 8.15 11.96
CA LEU A 27 -4.64 6.89 11.72
C LEU A 27 -3.64 5.79 11.36
N LYS A 28 -3.89 4.59 11.86
CA LYS A 28 -3.08 3.42 11.52
C LYS A 28 -3.63 2.72 10.30
N ALA A 29 -2.75 2.33 9.40
CA ALA A 29 -3.11 1.61 8.20
C ALA A 29 -2.37 0.28 8.11
N VAL A 30 -3.01 -0.68 7.46
CA VAL A 30 -2.43 -1.96 7.08
C VAL A 30 -2.55 -2.04 5.56
N VAL A 31 -1.50 -2.49 4.89
CA VAL A 31 -1.47 -2.61 3.43
C VAL A 31 -1.41 -4.09 3.06
N ILE A 32 -2.28 -4.51 2.15
CA ILE A 32 -2.34 -5.89 1.66
C ILE A 32 -2.11 -5.87 0.14
N ASP A 33 -1.21 -6.70 -0.34
CA ASP A 33 -0.95 -6.83 -1.78
C ASP A 33 -0.67 -8.28 -2.15
N ASN A 34 -1.08 -8.66 -3.35
CA ASN A 34 -0.86 -10.00 -3.89
C ASN A 34 0.57 -10.19 -4.42
N LEU A 35 1.31 -9.11 -4.66
CA LEU A 35 2.70 -9.17 -5.11
C LEU A 35 3.64 -9.37 -3.94
N ASP A 36 4.87 -9.81 -4.23
CA ASP A 36 5.87 -10.11 -3.20
C ASP A 36 6.61 -8.88 -2.68
N LYS A 37 6.37 -7.71 -3.27
CA LYS A 37 6.96 -6.45 -2.80
C LYS A 37 6.07 -5.27 -3.17
N ALA A 38 6.25 -4.16 -2.45
CA ALA A 38 5.52 -2.93 -2.73
C ALA A 38 5.94 -2.32 -4.07
N GLY A 39 5.05 -1.51 -4.66
CA GLY A 39 5.31 -0.80 -5.90
C GLY A 39 4.27 -1.05 -6.98
N GLY A 40 3.49 -2.14 -6.86
CA GLY A 40 2.43 -2.44 -7.80
C GLY A 40 2.96 -2.64 -9.21
N GLN A 41 2.15 -2.25 -10.19
CA GLN A 41 2.49 -2.42 -11.60
C GLN A 41 3.70 -1.56 -12.03
N CYS A 42 3.92 -0.43 -11.39
CA CYS A 42 5.05 0.44 -11.73
C CYS A 42 6.39 -0.26 -11.55
N ILE A 43 6.55 -1.04 -10.48
CA ILE A 43 7.80 -1.76 -10.23
C ILE A 43 7.80 -3.14 -10.87
N GLU A 44 6.63 -3.78 -10.98
CA GLU A 44 6.54 -5.13 -11.53
C GLU A 44 6.74 -5.14 -13.05
N LEU A 45 6.13 -4.20 -13.77
CA LEU A 45 6.15 -4.15 -15.23
C LEU A 45 7.17 -3.16 -15.78
N TYR A 46 7.39 -2.05 -15.09
CA TYR A 46 8.17 -0.92 -15.59
C TYR A 46 9.15 -0.37 -14.57
N PRO A 47 10.01 -1.22 -13.94
CA PRO A 47 10.90 -0.73 -12.87
C PRO A 47 11.87 0.35 -13.33
N ASP A 48 12.34 0.27 -14.57
CA ASP A 48 13.37 1.17 -15.12
C ASP A 48 12.84 2.17 -16.14
N LYS A 49 11.54 2.15 -16.41
CA LYS A 49 10.93 3.06 -17.37
C LYS A 49 10.75 4.45 -16.75
N PRO A 50 11.16 5.54 -17.44
CA PRO A 50 10.96 6.87 -16.93
C PRO A 50 9.47 7.25 -16.79
N ILE A 51 9.13 7.90 -15.71
CA ILE A 51 7.79 8.40 -15.42
C ILE A 51 7.87 9.92 -15.31
N TYR A 52 6.98 10.63 -16.00
CA TYR A 52 7.01 12.09 -16.07
C TYR A 52 5.80 12.79 -15.48
N ASP A 53 4.79 12.04 -15.08
CA ASP A 53 3.49 12.58 -14.66
C ASP A 53 3.26 12.53 -13.15
N ILE A 54 4.33 12.56 -12.36
CA ILE A 54 4.23 12.62 -10.91
C ILE A 54 4.37 14.07 -10.45
N PRO A 55 3.42 14.62 -9.69
CA PRO A 55 3.51 15.98 -9.19
C PRO A 55 4.81 16.23 -8.44
N ALA A 56 5.47 17.36 -8.73
CA ALA A 56 6.72 17.79 -8.10
C ALA A 56 7.93 16.90 -8.37
N VAL A 57 7.79 15.85 -9.19
CA VAL A 57 8.91 15.01 -9.61
C VAL A 57 8.96 15.04 -11.13
N PRO A 58 9.89 15.79 -11.73
CA PRO A 58 9.94 15.93 -13.19
C PRO A 58 10.15 14.62 -13.92
N GLU A 59 10.96 13.74 -13.35
CA GLU A 59 11.24 12.44 -13.92
C GLU A 59 11.70 11.47 -12.83
N CYS A 60 11.23 10.22 -12.89
CA CYS A 60 11.72 9.13 -12.03
C CYS A 60 11.38 7.80 -12.67
N THR A 61 12.07 6.73 -12.25
CA THR A 61 11.67 5.37 -12.61
C THR A 61 10.61 4.86 -11.63
N GLY A 62 9.94 3.75 -11.99
CA GLY A 62 9.00 3.10 -11.08
C GLY A 62 9.67 2.67 -9.78
N LYS A 63 10.92 2.18 -9.86
CA LYS A 63 11.69 1.81 -8.67
C LYS A 63 12.02 3.01 -7.80
N GLU A 64 12.46 4.11 -8.41
CA GLU A 64 12.78 5.33 -7.67
C GLU A 64 11.54 5.90 -6.97
N LEU A 65 10.40 5.93 -7.65
CA LEU A 65 9.15 6.41 -7.07
C LEU A 65 8.75 5.56 -5.86
N THR A 66 8.80 4.23 -6.00
CA THR A 66 8.47 3.31 -4.92
C THR A 66 9.39 3.51 -3.73
N ASP A 67 10.70 3.58 -3.95
CA ASP A 67 11.68 3.76 -2.89
C ASP A 67 11.43 5.07 -2.13
N ARG A 68 11.12 6.16 -2.84
CA ARG A 68 10.82 7.45 -2.22
C ARG A 68 9.53 7.43 -1.40
N LEU A 69 8.49 6.77 -1.91
CA LEU A 69 7.23 6.63 -1.18
C LEU A 69 7.40 5.79 0.08
N LEU A 70 8.16 4.70 0.01
CA LEU A 70 8.45 3.86 1.17
C LEU A 70 9.24 4.64 2.23
N GLU A 71 10.17 5.49 1.80
CA GLU A 71 10.92 6.35 2.72
C GLU A 71 10.00 7.35 3.43
N GLN A 72 9.05 7.95 2.69
CA GLN A 72 8.11 8.90 3.28
C GLN A 72 7.22 8.29 4.37
N ILE A 73 6.86 7.04 4.23
CA ILE A 73 5.95 6.38 5.17
C ILE A 73 6.66 5.62 6.29
N LYS A 74 7.98 5.54 6.24
CA LYS A 74 8.79 4.83 7.23
C LYS A 74 8.48 5.23 8.68
N PRO A 75 8.30 6.52 9.02
CA PRO A 75 7.98 6.91 10.40
C PRO A 75 6.66 6.36 10.92
N PHE A 76 5.74 5.96 10.07
CA PHE A 76 4.41 5.49 10.47
C PHE A 76 4.36 4.00 10.80
N LYS A 77 5.44 3.27 10.57
CA LYS A 77 5.60 1.84 10.94
C LYS A 77 4.41 0.99 10.49
N THR A 78 4.01 1.15 9.24
CA THR A 78 2.89 0.43 8.65
C THR A 78 3.21 -1.05 8.48
N ASN A 79 2.25 -1.92 8.76
CA ASN A 79 2.38 -3.34 8.50
C ASN A 79 1.98 -3.65 7.07
N PHE A 80 2.81 -4.41 6.37
CA PHE A 80 2.55 -4.86 5.02
C PHE A 80 2.30 -6.36 5.02
N TYR A 81 1.20 -6.78 4.38
CA TYR A 81 0.90 -8.19 4.16
C TYR A 81 1.07 -8.44 2.66
N LEU A 82 2.26 -8.86 2.27
CA LEU A 82 2.61 -9.13 0.88
C LEU A 82 2.36 -10.61 0.56
N ASN A 83 2.28 -10.96 -0.72
CA ASN A 83 1.89 -12.29 -1.18
C ASN A 83 0.53 -12.71 -0.63
N GLU A 84 -0.36 -11.77 -0.36
CA GLU A 84 -1.69 -12.05 0.13
C GLU A 84 -2.73 -11.43 -0.80
N ARG A 85 -3.71 -12.25 -1.19
CA ARG A 85 -4.82 -11.81 -2.01
C ARG A 85 -6.05 -11.67 -1.15
N VAL A 86 -6.70 -10.52 -1.24
CA VAL A 86 -7.98 -10.32 -0.57
C VAL A 86 -9.04 -11.14 -1.27
N GLU A 87 -9.71 -12.02 -0.52
CA GLU A 87 -10.75 -12.90 -1.06
C GLU A 87 -12.15 -12.45 -0.70
N GLU A 88 -12.29 -11.75 0.41
CA GLU A 88 -13.60 -11.33 0.89
C GLU A 88 -13.49 -10.02 1.65
N VAL A 89 -14.43 -9.12 1.38
CA VAL A 89 -14.62 -7.88 2.14
C VAL A 89 -16.08 -7.86 2.57
N ARG A 90 -16.33 -7.79 3.86
CA ARG A 90 -17.70 -7.74 4.36
C ARG A 90 -17.87 -6.70 5.45
N SER A 91 -19.07 -6.18 5.55
CA SER A 91 -19.46 -5.24 6.61
C SER A 91 -19.98 -6.03 7.79
N GLU A 92 -19.53 -5.66 8.99
CA GLU A 92 -20.00 -6.28 10.22
C GLU A 92 -20.20 -5.20 11.27
N GLY A 93 -21.45 -4.78 11.46
CA GLY A 93 -21.78 -3.65 12.32
C GLY A 93 -21.22 -2.35 11.75
N ASP A 94 -20.43 -1.65 12.55
CA ASP A 94 -19.76 -0.41 12.15
C ASP A 94 -18.34 -0.63 11.63
N LYS A 95 -17.96 -1.89 11.41
CA LYS A 95 -16.62 -2.28 10.99
C LYS A 95 -16.63 -3.04 9.68
N TRP A 96 -15.48 -3.09 9.03
CA TRP A 96 -15.26 -3.91 7.85
C TRP A 96 -14.29 -5.02 8.18
N ILE A 97 -14.54 -6.21 7.63
CA ILE A 97 -13.65 -7.36 7.78
C ILE A 97 -13.12 -7.74 6.41
N VAL A 98 -11.80 -7.86 6.32
CA VAL A 98 -11.12 -8.28 5.10
C VAL A 98 -10.44 -9.62 5.36
N LYS A 99 -10.72 -10.59 4.50
CA LYS A 99 -10.15 -11.92 4.59
C LYS A 99 -9.23 -12.18 3.41
N THR A 100 -8.05 -12.74 3.69
CA THR A 100 -7.07 -13.05 2.66
C THR A 100 -6.95 -14.56 2.44
N ASN A 101 -6.24 -14.94 1.36
CA ASN A 101 -5.98 -16.35 1.04
C ASN A 101 -5.09 -17.06 2.07
N ASN A 102 -4.41 -16.31 2.95
CA ASN A 102 -3.60 -16.88 4.02
C ASN A 102 -4.36 -17.01 5.34
N GLY A 103 -5.67 -16.79 5.33
CA GLY A 103 -6.50 -16.90 6.52
C GLY A 103 -6.46 -15.70 7.45
N ASN A 104 -5.81 -14.60 7.06
CA ASN A 104 -5.80 -13.37 7.85
C ASN A 104 -7.14 -12.64 7.70
N GLU A 105 -7.56 -11.99 8.79
CA GLU A 105 -8.81 -11.23 8.83
C GLU A 105 -8.62 -9.88 9.50
#